data_bfbccd45c047c91da384701fbd0476ba
#
_entry.id   bfbccd45c047c91da384701fbd0476ba
#
_cell.length_a   1.000
_cell.length_b   1.000
_cell.length_c   1.000
_cell.angle_alpha   90.00
_cell.angle_beta   90.00
_cell.angle_gamma   90.00
#
_symmetry.space_group_name_H-M   'P 1'
#
loop_
_entity.id
_entity.type
_entity.pdbx_description
1 polymer ?
#
loop_
_entity_poly.entity_id
_entity_poly.type
_entity_poly.pdbx_seq_one_letter_code
_entity_poly.pdbx_strand_id
1 'polypeptide(L)'
;MSFLARRRHKKLAAMPGVRAVRRPVTPDSGERFDLHYVRTGPAGGAPLVIIPGGPGMASISAYQGIRKRAAAGGHGVIMVEHRGVGMSRCVDSGADLPPEALTIAAVVDDIAAVLDDAGVDTADIYGASYGTYLAAGLGVRHPNRVRTMVLDSPLLNRDDFEVVRSEARALLWHDDTDLAAKMRGLTGAGVLVPEDLTVAAVVYGIGGPDLL
;
A
#
# COMPACT_ATOMS: atom_id res chain seq x y z
N MET A 1 20.17 -7.68 -6.57
CA MET A 1 19.60 -6.43 -7.18
C MET A 1 20.37 -6.07 -8.44
N SER A 2 19.70 -5.80 -9.59
CA SER A 2 20.33 -5.42 -10.86
C SER A 2 20.98 -4.03 -10.77
N PHE A 3 21.92 -3.70 -11.70
CA PHE A 3 22.57 -2.38 -11.78
C PHE A 3 21.56 -1.21 -11.91
N LEU A 4 20.55 -1.38 -12.75
CA LEU A 4 19.49 -0.38 -12.94
C LEU A 4 18.64 -0.19 -11.66
N ALA A 5 18.35 -1.26 -10.95
CA ALA A 5 17.62 -1.22 -9.68
C ALA A 5 18.43 -0.47 -8.59
N ARG A 6 19.75 -0.72 -8.50
CA ARG A 6 20.64 0.01 -7.58
C ARG A 6 20.71 1.50 -7.90
N ARG A 7 20.78 1.87 -9.19
CA ARG A 7 20.80 3.28 -9.63
C ARG A 7 19.48 3.97 -9.29
N ARG A 8 18.34 3.29 -9.52
CA ARG A 8 17.00 3.79 -9.14
C ARG A 8 16.88 3.97 -7.64
N HIS A 9 17.30 2.98 -6.85
CA HIS A 9 17.32 3.04 -5.39
C HIS A 9 18.11 4.25 -4.90
N LYS A 10 19.35 4.43 -5.36
CA LYS A 10 20.20 5.58 -5.01
C LYS A 10 19.55 6.92 -5.35
N LYS A 11 18.88 7.01 -6.51
CA LYS A 11 18.14 8.22 -6.91
C LYS A 11 16.96 8.51 -5.99
N LEU A 12 16.21 7.49 -5.59
CA LEU A 12 15.06 7.65 -4.68
C LEU A 12 15.52 8.00 -3.26
N ALA A 13 16.57 7.35 -2.76
CA ALA A 13 17.15 7.65 -1.45
C ALA A 13 17.66 9.10 -1.33
N ALA A 14 18.10 9.68 -2.43
CA ALA A 14 18.55 11.08 -2.49
C ALA A 14 17.39 12.10 -2.61
N MET A 15 16.14 11.66 -2.70
CA MET A 15 15.00 12.59 -2.77
C MET A 15 14.79 13.30 -1.41
N PRO A 16 14.42 14.60 -1.43
CA PRO A 16 14.13 15.34 -0.20
C PRO A 16 13.06 14.64 0.65
N GLY A 17 13.35 14.53 1.95
CA GLY A 17 12.45 13.92 2.92
C GLY A 17 12.43 12.39 2.97
N VAL A 18 13.15 11.71 2.07
CA VAL A 18 13.32 10.25 2.14
C VAL A 18 14.33 9.91 3.24
N ARG A 19 13.95 8.95 4.09
CA ARG A 19 14.74 8.44 5.21
C ARG A 19 14.61 6.93 5.30
N ALA A 20 15.42 6.30 6.14
CA ALA A 20 15.36 4.88 6.43
C ALA A 20 15.48 4.62 7.93
N VAL A 21 14.71 3.66 8.42
CA VAL A 21 14.76 3.13 9.78
C VAL A 21 15.27 1.69 9.75
N ARG A 22 16.23 1.36 10.60
CA ARG A 22 16.74 -0.01 10.71
C ARG A 22 15.73 -0.89 11.45
N ARG A 23 15.17 -1.88 10.74
CA ARG A 23 14.18 -2.81 11.30
C ARG A 23 14.72 -4.23 11.32
N PRO A 24 14.36 -5.06 12.31
CA PRO A 24 14.63 -6.50 12.25
C PRO A 24 13.77 -7.16 11.18
N VAL A 25 14.30 -8.18 10.53
CA VAL A 25 13.58 -8.98 9.52
C VAL A 25 12.39 -9.68 10.18
N THR A 26 12.64 -10.40 11.28
CA THR A 26 11.62 -10.92 12.20
C THR A 26 11.97 -10.51 13.62
N PRO A 27 11.03 -10.55 14.59
CA PRO A 27 11.30 -10.13 15.96
C PRO A 27 12.56 -10.74 16.58
N ASP A 28 12.81 -12.02 16.29
CA ASP A 28 13.91 -12.80 16.87
C ASP A 28 15.14 -12.88 15.95
N SER A 29 15.11 -12.21 14.80
CA SER A 29 16.21 -12.22 13.84
C SER A 29 17.28 -11.21 14.20
N GLY A 30 18.55 -11.63 14.16
CA GLY A 30 19.69 -10.72 14.15
C GLY A 30 19.84 -9.96 12.82
N GLU A 31 19.21 -10.44 11.75
CA GLU A 31 19.26 -9.81 10.44
C GLU A 31 18.35 -8.58 10.38
N ARG A 32 18.81 -7.55 9.68
CA ARG A 32 18.11 -6.26 9.57
C ARG A 32 17.99 -5.82 8.13
N PHE A 33 17.06 -4.89 7.91
CA PHE A 33 16.87 -4.21 6.63
C PHE A 33 16.56 -2.71 6.84
N ASP A 34 16.69 -1.93 5.78
CA ASP A 34 16.31 -0.54 5.75
C ASP A 34 14.84 -0.39 5.35
N LEU A 35 14.01 0.02 6.30
CA LEU A 35 12.63 0.42 6.05
C LEU A 35 12.61 1.88 5.62
N HIS A 36 12.26 2.13 4.37
CA HIS A 36 12.24 3.48 3.83
C HIS A 36 10.88 4.15 4.00
N TYR A 37 10.92 5.44 4.26
CA TYR A 37 9.74 6.30 4.28
C TYR A 37 10.06 7.68 3.72
N VAL A 38 9.05 8.47 3.42
CA VAL A 38 9.21 9.86 3.00
C VAL A 38 8.34 10.76 3.85
N ARG A 39 8.92 11.90 4.30
CA ARG A 39 8.20 13.01 4.93
C ARG A 39 8.21 14.21 4.00
N THR A 40 7.05 14.83 3.79
CA THR A 40 6.87 15.98 2.89
C THR A 40 6.01 17.02 3.59
N GLY A 41 6.27 18.31 3.37
CA GLY A 41 5.50 19.42 3.96
C GLY A 41 6.03 19.86 5.32
N PRO A 42 5.27 20.70 6.04
CA PRO A 42 5.69 21.29 7.31
C PRO A 42 5.86 20.23 8.39
N ALA A 43 6.78 20.51 9.32
CA ALA A 43 7.10 19.61 10.44
C ALA A 43 6.23 19.83 11.69
N GLY A 44 5.46 20.91 11.74
CA GLY A 44 4.61 21.24 12.89
C GLY A 44 3.30 20.48 12.91
N GLY A 45 2.81 20.16 14.13
CA GLY A 45 1.54 19.44 14.33
C GLY A 45 1.58 17.95 14.01
N ALA A 46 0.44 17.29 14.17
CA ALA A 46 0.28 15.88 13.81
C ALA A 46 0.28 15.73 12.28
N PRO A 47 1.19 14.95 11.69
CA PRO A 47 1.21 14.73 10.25
C PRO A 47 0.08 13.79 9.81
N LEU A 48 -0.24 13.83 8.52
CA LEU A 48 -1.07 12.84 7.85
C LEU A 48 -0.19 11.65 7.42
N VAL A 49 -0.46 10.47 7.95
CA VAL A 49 0.10 9.21 7.45
C VAL A 49 -0.82 8.66 6.38
N ILE A 50 -0.36 8.60 5.15
CA ILE A 50 -1.13 8.01 4.04
C ILE A 50 -0.67 6.57 3.84
N ILE A 51 -1.58 5.62 4.02
CA ILE A 51 -1.36 4.19 3.82
C ILE A 51 -2.11 3.78 2.54
N PRO A 52 -1.41 3.61 1.42
CA PRO A 52 -2.05 3.33 0.14
C PRO A 52 -2.63 1.92 0.07
N GLY A 53 -3.50 1.72 -0.90
CA GLY A 53 -3.97 0.41 -1.31
C GLY A 53 -2.89 -0.43 -1.98
N GLY A 54 -3.23 -1.59 -2.41
CA GLY A 54 -2.38 -2.61 -3.01
C GLY A 54 -2.78 -3.96 -2.46
N PRO A 55 -1.89 -4.81 -1.99
CA PRO A 55 -0.51 -4.62 -1.50
C PRO A 55 0.54 -4.47 -2.61
N GLY A 56 1.72 -3.97 -2.23
CA GLY A 56 2.92 -4.03 -3.09
C GLY A 56 3.24 -2.79 -3.92
N MET A 57 2.47 -1.72 -3.81
CA MET A 57 2.80 -0.46 -4.49
C MET A 57 3.87 0.34 -3.74
N ALA A 58 4.96 0.65 -4.45
CA ALA A 58 6.02 1.51 -3.94
C ALA A 58 5.51 2.95 -3.75
N SER A 59 5.41 3.43 -2.51
CA SER A 59 4.75 4.68 -2.16
C SER A 59 5.61 5.93 -2.43
N ILE A 60 6.94 5.83 -2.33
CA ILE A 60 7.84 6.99 -2.43
C ILE A 60 7.77 7.63 -3.82
N SER A 61 7.80 6.85 -4.89
CA SER A 61 7.75 7.40 -6.25
C SER A 61 6.34 7.62 -6.78
N ALA A 62 5.43 6.66 -6.58
CA ALA A 62 4.11 6.67 -7.20
C ALA A 62 3.19 7.76 -6.64
N TYR A 63 3.31 8.07 -5.35
CA TYR A 63 2.39 9.01 -4.67
C TYR A 63 2.95 10.43 -4.48
N GLN A 64 3.99 10.81 -5.22
CA GLN A 64 4.59 12.14 -5.10
C GLN A 64 3.59 13.28 -5.36
N GLY A 65 2.69 13.11 -6.31
CA GLY A 65 1.66 14.11 -6.63
C GLY A 65 0.70 14.37 -5.46
N ILE A 66 0.23 13.31 -4.80
CA ILE A 66 -0.66 13.41 -3.63
C ILE A 66 0.06 14.10 -2.48
N ARG A 67 1.30 13.67 -2.16
CA ARG A 67 2.09 14.30 -1.11
C ARG A 67 2.32 15.80 -1.35
N LYS A 68 2.65 16.18 -2.59
CA LYS A 68 2.86 17.60 -2.94
C LYS A 68 1.58 18.42 -2.77
N ARG A 69 0.42 17.89 -3.18
CA ARG A 69 -0.87 18.58 -3.00
C ARG A 69 -1.22 18.76 -1.53
N ALA A 70 -1.09 17.71 -0.73
CA ALA A 70 -1.35 17.78 0.71
C ALA A 70 -0.37 18.76 1.41
N ALA A 71 0.90 18.74 1.05
CA ALA A 71 1.90 19.67 1.58
C ALA A 71 1.61 21.13 1.18
N ALA A 72 1.15 21.39 -0.04
CA ALA A 72 0.70 22.70 -0.48
C ALA A 72 -0.53 23.19 0.27
N GLY A 73 -1.39 22.27 0.75
CA GLY A 73 -2.51 22.53 1.65
C GLY A 73 -2.10 22.71 3.12
N GLY A 74 -0.80 22.75 3.43
CA GLY A 74 -0.29 22.97 4.79
C GLY A 74 -0.17 21.72 5.66
N HIS A 75 -0.36 20.51 5.09
CA HIS A 75 -0.24 19.26 5.83
C HIS A 75 1.17 18.68 5.76
N GLY A 76 1.74 18.31 6.91
CA GLY A 76 2.87 17.39 6.96
C GLY A 76 2.39 15.99 6.59
N VAL A 77 3.08 15.30 5.66
CA VAL A 77 2.68 13.98 5.17
C VAL A 77 3.82 12.98 5.39
N ILE A 78 3.48 11.79 5.88
CA ILE A 78 4.39 10.65 5.96
C ILE A 78 3.79 9.51 5.13
N MET A 79 4.63 8.88 4.30
CA MET A 79 4.29 7.61 3.63
C MET A 79 5.43 6.62 3.80
N VAL A 80 5.07 5.39 4.16
CA VAL A 80 6.02 4.29 4.38
C VAL A 80 6.05 3.39 3.15
N GLU A 81 7.23 3.06 2.66
CA GLU A 81 7.39 1.94 1.75
C GLU A 81 7.47 0.66 2.58
N HIS A 82 6.35 -0.06 2.67
CA HIS A 82 6.22 -1.23 3.54
C HIS A 82 7.31 -2.28 3.27
N ARG A 83 7.64 -3.08 4.28
CA ARG A 83 8.57 -4.20 4.13
C ARG A 83 8.19 -5.10 2.95
N GLY A 84 9.15 -5.56 2.19
CA GLY A 84 8.98 -6.33 0.97
C GLY A 84 8.64 -5.49 -0.28
N VAL A 85 8.52 -4.15 -0.16
CA VAL A 85 8.11 -3.28 -1.26
C VAL A 85 9.20 -2.24 -1.59
N GLY A 86 9.39 -1.96 -2.85
CA GLY A 86 10.23 -0.86 -3.34
C GLY A 86 11.64 -0.85 -2.76
N MET A 87 11.98 0.21 -2.05
CA MET A 87 13.29 0.36 -1.42
C MET A 87 13.43 -0.47 -0.13
N SER A 88 12.32 -0.89 0.49
CA SER A 88 12.27 -1.70 1.70
C SER A 88 12.15 -3.21 1.41
N ARG A 89 12.54 -3.62 0.20
CA ARG A 89 12.33 -4.99 -0.29
C ARG A 89 13.38 -5.98 0.20
N CYS A 90 14.62 -5.53 0.34
CA CYS A 90 15.76 -6.43 0.50
C CYS A 90 16.43 -6.26 1.86
N VAL A 91 17.00 -7.34 2.36
CA VAL A 91 17.96 -7.35 3.47
C VAL A 91 19.32 -6.81 3.02
N ASP A 92 20.26 -6.62 3.96
CA ASP A 92 21.60 -6.07 3.67
C ASP A 92 22.40 -6.86 2.63
N SER A 93 22.20 -8.18 2.57
CA SER A 93 22.82 -9.04 1.55
C SER A 93 22.29 -8.79 0.13
N GLY A 94 21.16 -8.10 0.00
CA GLY A 94 20.47 -7.82 -1.25
C GLY A 94 19.47 -8.92 -1.65
N ALA A 95 19.26 -9.93 -0.82
CA ALA A 95 18.17 -10.90 -0.97
C ALA A 95 16.83 -10.24 -0.59
N ASP A 96 15.74 -10.72 -1.17
CA ASP A 96 14.40 -10.29 -0.79
C ASP A 96 14.09 -10.70 0.64
N LEU A 97 13.26 -9.90 1.34
CA LEU A 97 12.73 -10.27 2.65
C LEU A 97 11.96 -11.59 2.54
N PRO A 98 12.16 -12.53 3.46
CA PRO A 98 11.48 -13.82 3.42
C PRO A 98 9.98 -13.67 3.71
N PRO A 99 9.12 -14.58 3.18
CA PRO A 99 7.67 -14.49 3.32
C PRO A 99 7.17 -14.38 4.77
N GLU A 100 7.82 -15.06 5.71
CA GLU A 100 7.48 -15.02 7.14
C GLU A 100 7.69 -13.64 7.78
N ALA A 101 8.51 -12.79 7.18
CA ALA A 101 8.69 -11.42 7.61
C ALA A 101 7.56 -10.48 7.15
N LEU A 102 6.74 -10.91 6.17
CA LEU A 102 5.74 -10.08 5.50
C LEU A 102 4.35 -10.23 6.16
N THR A 103 4.27 -10.03 7.47
CA THR A 103 3.01 -10.12 8.21
C THR A 103 2.38 -8.74 8.43
N ILE A 104 1.05 -8.69 8.53
CA ILE A 104 0.32 -7.46 8.85
C ILE A 104 0.82 -6.84 10.15
N ALA A 105 1.02 -7.65 11.19
CA ALA A 105 1.53 -7.18 12.47
C ALA A 105 2.90 -6.50 12.34
N ALA A 106 3.81 -7.09 11.59
CA ALA A 106 5.13 -6.53 11.35
C ALA A 106 5.08 -5.21 10.57
N VAL A 107 4.20 -5.11 9.56
CA VAL A 107 3.99 -3.86 8.79
C VAL A 107 3.40 -2.75 9.68
N VAL A 108 2.46 -3.09 10.56
CA VAL A 108 1.87 -2.15 11.52
C VAL A 108 2.92 -1.64 12.51
N ASP A 109 3.75 -2.54 13.06
CA ASP A 109 4.83 -2.18 13.98
C ASP A 109 5.94 -1.36 13.26
N ASP A 110 6.11 -1.53 11.96
CA ASP A 110 6.98 -0.70 11.13
C ASP A 110 6.46 0.73 11.01
N ILE A 111 5.14 0.91 10.83
CA ILE A 111 4.54 2.25 10.78
C ILE A 111 4.78 2.98 12.09
N ALA A 112 4.58 2.31 13.23
CA ALA A 112 4.86 2.88 14.55
C ALA A 112 6.34 3.27 14.69
N ALA A 113 7.27 2.42 14.26
CA ALA A 113 8.70 2.72 14.29
C ALA A 113 9.09 3.90 13.39
N VAL A 114 8.41 4.09 12.27
CA VAL A 114 8.60 5.29 11.42
C VAL A 114 8.12 6.56 12.13
N LEU A 115 7.01 6.50 12.87
CA LEU A 115 6.56 7.63 13.69
C LEU A 115 7.60 7.98 14.77
N ASP A 116 8.20 6.97 15.41
CA ASP A 116 9.27 7.18 16.40
C ASP A 116 10.49 7.88 15.78
N ASP A 117 10.98 7.36 14.63
CA ASP A 117 12.14 7.96 13.92
C ASP A 117 11.84 9.38 13.41
N ALA A 118 10.59 9.63 13.03
CA ALA A 118 10.15 10.96 12.59
C ALA A 118 9.91 11.95 13.74
N GLY A 119 10.02 11.51 15.02
CA GLY A 119 9.71 12.32 16.21
C GLY A 119 8.24 12.72 16.29
N VAL A 120 7.32 11.79 15.96
CA VAL A 120 5.88 12.01 15.91
C VAL A 120 5.20 11.15 16.96
N ASP A 121 4.58 11.76 17.96
CA ASP A 121 3.83 11.05 18.99
C ASP A 121 2.49 10.52 18.45
N THR A 122 1.73 11.37 17.77
CA THR A 122 0.43 11.03 17.19
C THR A 122 0.28 11.55 15.77
N ALA A 123 -0.48 10.84 14.94
CA ALA A 123 -0.73 11.19 13.55
C ALA A 123 -2.22 11.07 13.19
N ASP A 124 -2.63 11.78 12.13
CA ASP A 124 -3.85 11.48 11.41
C ASP A 124 -3.58 10.38 10.41
N ILE A 125 -4.44 9.37 10.36
CA ILE A 125 -4.24 8.20 9.53
C ILE A 125 -5.28 8.20 8.40
N TYR A 126 -4.81 8.08 7.16
CA TYR A 126 -5.66 7.82 6.01
C TYR A 126 -5.24 6.49 5.40
N GLY A 127 -6.14 5.51 5.43
CA GLY A 127 -5.96 4.21 4.80
C GLY A 127 -6.91 4.04 3.62
N ALA A 128 -6.41 3.55 2.48
CA ALA A 128 -7.22 3.28 1.30
C ALA A 128 -7.16 1.78 0.94
N SER A 129 -8.32 1.16 0.67
CA SER A 129 -8.43 -0.25 0.27
C SER A 129 -7.61 -1.15 1.22
N TYR A 130 -6.62 -1.91 0.73
CA TYR A 130 -5.71 -2.70 1.58
C TYR A 130 -5.10 -1.88 2.73
N GLY A 131 -4.81 -0.59 2.52
CA GLY A 131 -4.28 0.29 3.56
C GLY A 131 -5.20 0.47 4.77
N THR A 132 -6.50 0.17 4.63
CA THR A 132 -7.45 0.20 5.74
C THR A 132 -7.21 -0.91 6.76
N TYR A 133 -6.75 -2.09 6.33
CA TYR A 133 -6.30 -3.15 7.25
C TYR A 133 -5.14 -2.69 8.12
N LEU A 134 -4.17 -2.04 7.50
CA LEU A 134 -2.99 -1.55 8.20
C LEU A 134 -3.36 -0.39 9.14
N ALA A 135 -4.24 0.51 8.69
CA ALA A 135 -4.74 1.61 9.51
C ALA A 135 -5.51 1.08 10.73
N ALA A 136 -6.46 0.17 10.53
CA ALA A 136 -7.20 -0.48 11.62
C ALA A 136 -6.26 -1.24 12.56
N GLY A 137 -5.30 -1.99 12.00
CA GLY A 137 -4.26 -2.67 12.76
C GLY A 137 -3.43 -1.73 13.62
N LEU A 138 -3.07 -0.54 13.10
CA LEU A 138 -2.36 0.50 13.86
C LEU A 138 -3.22 1.00 15.02
N GLY A 139 -4.51 1.24 14.80
CA GLY A 139 -5.45 1.66 15.85
C GLY A 139 -5.61 0.63 16.96
N VAL A 140 -5.55 -0.67 16.62
CA VAL A 140 -5.65 -1.76 17.61
C VAL A 140 -4.35 -1.96 18.39
N ARG A 141 -3.20 -2.01 17.69
CA ARG A 141 -1.90 -2.33 18.31
C ARG A 141 -1.21 -1.11 18.95
N HIS A 142 -1.42 0.07 18.39
CA HIS A 142 -0.79 1.32 18.80
C HIS A 142 -1.81 2.46 18.92
N PRO A 143 -2.88 2.32 19.73
CA PRO A 143 -3.99 3.29 19.78
C PRO A 143 -3.51 4.70 20.12
N ASN A 144 -2.46 4.83 20.94
CA ASN A 144 -1.90 6.12 21.33
C ASN A 144 -1.17 6.85 20.20
N ARG A 145 -0.95 6.19 19.05
CA ARG A 145 -0.31 6.78 17.86
C ARG A 145 -1.33 7.39 16.88
N VAL A 146 -2.61 7.14 17.08
CA VAL A 146 -3.70 7.55 16.19
C VAL A 146 -4.48 8.71 16.82
N ARG A 147 -4.44 9.88 16.18
CA ARG A 147 -5.27 11.04 16.56
C ARG A 147 -6.65 10.97 15.91
N THR A 148 -6.69 10.79 14.61
CA THR A 148 -7.90 10.56 13.80
C THR A 148 -7.63 9.51 12.74
N MET A 149 -8.69 8.89 12.22
CA MET A 149 -8.56 7.87 11.19
C MET A 149 -9.65 8.00 10.13
N VAL A 150 -9.26 7.94 8.86
CA VAL A 150 -10.15 7.85 7.71
C VAL A 150 -9.86 6.53 7.00
N LEU A 151 -10.90 5.73 6.81
CA LEU A 151 -10.84 4.46 6.08
C LEU A 151 -11.63 4.62 4.78
N ASP A 152 -10.91 4.65 3.67
CA ASP A 152 -11.46 4.80 2.33
C ASP A 152 -11.57 3.45 1.65
N SER A 153 -12.79 3.08 1.23
CA SER A 153 -13.10 1.76 0.66
C SER A 153 -12.61 0.63 1.59
N PRO A 154 -13.13 0.55 2.83
CA PRO A 154 -12.55 -0.28 3.88
C PRO A 154 -12.74 -1.77 3.60
N LEU A 155 -11.65 -2.50 3.82
CA LEU A 155 -11.61 -3.94 3.97
C LEU A 155 -11.21 -4.20 5.42
N LEU A 156 -12.07 -4.78 6.24
CA LEU A 156 -11.87 -4.86 7.69
C LEU A 156 -11.67 -6.29 8.19
N ASN A 157 -12.10 -7.28 7.41
CA ASN A 157 -11.97 -8.68 7.78
C ASN A 157 -11.78 -9.58 6.54
N ARG A 158 -11.57 -10.88 6.78
CA ARG A 158 -11.32 -11.85 5.71
C ARG A 158 -12.55 -12.04 4.82
N ASP A 159 -13.74 -11.89 5.37
CA ASP A 159 -14.99 -12.15 4.66
C ASP A 159 -15.26 -11.08 3.60
N ASP A 160 -14.69 -9.87 3.76
CA ASP A 160 -14.77 -8.79 2.77
C ASP A 160 -14.20 -9.21 1.41
N PHE A 161 -13.17 -10.07 1.40
CA PHE A 161 -12.62 -10.59 0.15
C PHE A 161 -13.60 -11.51 -0.58
N GLU A 162 -14.33 -12.34 0.17
CA GLU A 162 -15.32 -13.24 -0.43
C GLU A 162 -16.52 -12.45 -0.96
N VAL A 163 -16.95 -11.40 -0.24
CA VAL A 163 -18.00 -10.50 -0.72
C VAL A 163 -17.56 -9.80 -2.01
N VAL A 164 -16.39 -9.15 -2.01
CA VAL A 164 -15.86 -8.47 -3.22
C VAL A 164 -15.72 -9.45 -4.38
N ARG A 165 -15.23 -10.67 -4.13
CA ARG A 165 -15.09 -11.70 -5.17
C ARG A 165 -16.45 -12.16 -5.70
N SER A 166 -17.43 -12.34 -4.82
CA SER A 166 -18.80 -12.71 -5.19
C SER A 166 -19.44 -11.64 -6.06
N GLU A 167 -19.37 -10.38 -5.62
CA GLU A 167 -19.92 -9.23 -6.36
C GLU A 167 -19.23 -9.06 -7.73
N ALA A 168 -17.91 -9.18 -7.78
CA ALA A 168 -17.17 -9.12 -9.05
C ALA A 168 -17.59 -10.25 -10.01
N ARG A 169 -17.82 -11.46 -9.50
CA ARG A 169 -18.33 -12.57 -10.33
C ARG A 169 -19.76 -12.35 -10.79
N ALA A 170 -20.62 -11.83 -9.92
CA ALA A 170 -21.98 -11.48 -10.29
C ALA A 170 -21.96 -10.47 -11.43
N LEU A 171 -21.32 -9.33 -11.23
CA LEU A 171 -21.21 -8.24 -12.20
C LEU A 171 -20.63 -8.66 -13.54
N LEU A 172 -19.52 -9.40 -13.53
CA LEU A 172 -18.77 -9.73 -14.76
C LEU A 172 -19.23 -11.04 -15.41
N TRP A 173 -20.01 -11.88 -14.73
CA TRP A 173 -20.28 -13.22 -15.22
C TRP A 173 -21.71 -13.73 -15.06
N HIS A 174 -22.34 -13.48 -13.91
CA HIS A 174 -23.63 -14.09 -13.58
C HIS A 174 -24.83 -13.19 -13.84
N ASP A 175 -24.67 -11.89 -13.73
CA ASP A 175 -25.77 -10.96 -13.93
C ASP A 175 -26.28 -10.97 -15.37
N ASP A 176 -27.56 -10.68 -15.55
CA ASP A 176 -28.17 -10.52 -16.86
C ASP A 176 -27.97 -9.10 -17.40
N THR A 177 -26.70 -8.80 -17.68
CA THR A 177 -26.23 -7.50 -18.18
C THR A 177 -25.51 -7.67 -19.50
N ASP A 178 -25.49 -6.62 -20.33
CA ASP A 178 -24.72 -6.59 -21.56
C ASP A 178 -23.24 -6.85 -21.33
N LEU A 179 -22.69 -6.35 -20.21
CA LEU A 179 -21.31 -6.57 -19.82
C LEU A 179 -21.03 -8.05 -19.57
N ALA A 180 -21.83 -8.70 -18.73
CA ALA A 180 -21.66 -10.13 -18.44
C ALA A 180 -21.87 -10.99 -19.69
N ALA A 181 -22.79 -10.61 -20.57
CA ALA A 181 -22.99 -11.29 -21.86
C ALA A 181 -21.75 -11.17 -22.75
N LYS A 182 -21.15 -9.99 -22.89
CA LYS A 182 -19.89 -9.77 -23.62
C LYS A 182 -18.75 -10.60 -23.04
N MET A 183 -18.59 -10.58 -21.70
CA MET A 183 -17.54 -11.34 -21.00
C MET A 183 -17.67 -12.84 -21.27
N ARG A 184 -18.88 -13.41 -21.15
CA ARG A 184 -19.15 -14.82 -21.48
C ARG A 184 -18.88 -15.13 -22.95
N GLY A 185 -19.25 -14.23 -23.85
CA GLY A 185 -19.01 -14.39 -25.30
C GLY A 185 -17.51 -14.43 -25.62
N LEU A 186 -16.72 -13.50 -25.08
CA LEU A 186 -15.27 -13.45 -25.30
C LEU A 186 -14.57 -14.68 -24.72
N THR A 187 -15.00 -15.16 -23.57
CA THR A 187 -14.44 -16.37 -22.97
C THR A 187 -14.80 -17.62 -23.78
N GLY A 188 -16.07 -17.72 -24.25
CA GLY A 188 -16.50 -18.81 -25.11
C GLY A 188 -15.77 -18.85 -26.45
N ALA A 189 -15.31 -17.70 -26.92
CA ALA A 189 -14.50 -17.58 -28.14
C ALA A 189 -12.98 -17.80 -27.87
N GLY A 190 -12.57 -18.04 -26.64
CA GLY A 190 -11.16 -18.21 -26.27
C GLY A 190 -10.31 -16.94 -26.36
N VAL A 191 -10.95 -15.76 -26.45
CA VAL A 191 -10.27 -14.46 -26.51
C VAL A 191 -9.91 -13.98 -25.10
N LEU A 192 -10.75 -14.27 -24.11
CA LEU A 192 -10.55 -13.92 -22.72
C LEU A 192 -10.27 -15.19 -21.90
N VAL A 193 -9.18 -15.17 -21.14
CA VAL A 193 -8.80 -16.27 -20.25
C VAL A 193 -8.93 -15.83 -18.78
N PRO A 194 -8.97 -16.77 -17.80
CA PRO A 194 -9.16 -16.42 -16.38
C PRO A 194 -8.14 -15.41 -15.83
N GLU A 195 -6.93 -15.40 -16.37
CA GLU A 195 -5.86 -14.49 -15.99
C GLU A 195 -6.18 -13.03 -16.34
N ASP A 196 -6.96 -12.80 -17.38
CA ASP A 196 -7.37 -11.47 -17.84
C ASP A 196 -8.44 -10.84 -16.95
N LEU A 197 -9.14 -11.63 -16.12
CA LEU A 197 -10.20 -11.12 -15.24
C LEU A 197 -9.69 -10.07 -14.26
N THR A 198 -8.44 -10.16 -13.83
CA THR A 198 -7.83 -9.14 -12.97
C THR A 198 -7.70 -7.81 -13.72
N VAL A 199 -7.28 -7.87 -14.98
CA VAL A 199 -7.17 -6.66 -15.84
C VAL A 199 -8.55 -6.09 -16.11
N ALA A 200 -9.52 -6.93 -16.44
CA ALA A 200 -10.91 -6.52 -16.66
C ALA A 200 -11.50 -5.81 -15.44
N ALA A 201 -11.29 -6.35 -14.24
CA ALA A 201 -11.75 -5.73 -13.00
C ALA A 201 -11.09 -4.35 -12.75
N VAL A 202 -9.79 -4.20 -13.05
CA VAL A 202 -9.09 -2.91 -12.94
C VAL A 202 -9.63 -1.91 -13.95
N VAL A 203 -9.82 -2.32 -15.22
CA VAL A 203 -10.36 -1.46 -16.29
C VAL A 203 -11.78 -1.00 -15.93
N TYR A 204 -12.62 -1.92 -15.46
CA TYR A 204 -13.97 -1.60 -14.99
C TYR A 204 -13.94 -0.59 -13.82
N GLY A 205 -13.05 -0.79 -12.84
CA GLY A 205 -12.90 0.09 -11.68
C GLY A 205 -12.45 1.52 -12.04
N ILE A 206 -11.77 1.70 -13.20
CA ILE A 206 -11.29 3.01 -13.67
C ILE A 206 -12.37 3.73 -14.51
N GLY A 207 -13.06 3.03 -15.38
CA GLY A 207 -13.90 3.64 -16.40
C GLY A 207 -15.32 3.06 -16.51
N GLY A 208 -15.69 2.11 -15.64
CA GLY A 208 -16.98 1.45 -15.68
C GLY A 208 -17.17 0.54 -16.91
N PRO A 209 -18.44 0.17 -17.22
CA PRO A 209 -18.73 -0.76 -18.32
C PRO A 209 -18.38 -0.21 -19.70
N ASP A 210 -18.29 1.12 -19.85
CA ASP A 210 -18.00 1.77 -21.14
C ASP A 210 -16.54 1.62 -21.56
N LEU A 211 -15.64 1.40 -20.60
CA LEU A 211 -14.21 1.22 -20.87
C LEU A 211 -13.84 -0.26 -21.07
N LEU A 212 -14.64 -1.17 -20.56
CA LEU A 212 -14.45 -2.60 -20.66
C LEU A 212 -15.14 -3.18 -21.88
#